data_8041efe2f9f79dc602ddd98645938f27
#
_entry.id   8041efe2f9f79dc602ddd98645938f27
#
_cell.length_a   1.000
_cell.length_b   1.000
_cell.length_c   1.000
_cell.angle_alpha   90.00
_cell.angle_beta   90.00
_cell.angle_gamma   90.00
#
_symmetry.space_group_name_H-M   'P 1'
#
loop_
_entity.id
_entity.type
_entity.pdbx_description
1 polymer ?
#
loop_
_entity_poly.entity_id
_entity_poly.type
_entity_poly.pdbx_seq_one_letter_code
_entity_poly.pdbx_strand_id
1 'polypeptide(L)'
;MPVILAGIGWHIVGAAMAASFYAPIEKVRKWSWETTWAVAGLFSWILLPISVSLLLLPDFAGFYASIGPHVLWPVALFGAMWGVGNVSYGLTMRHLGMSLGIGIAIGVTLVVGTLIPPLRHGQAALLFETKGGLLTMAGVLVALVGCLLYTSRCV
;
A
#
# COMPACT_ATOMS: atom_id res chain seq x y z
N MET A 1 -20.47 17.63 0.37
CA MET A 1 -19.38 18.00 -0.57
C MET A 1 -18.05 18.38 0.12
N PRO A 2 -17.99 19.26 1.14
CA PRO A 2 -16.68 19.64 1.72
C PRO A 2 -15.90 18.47 2.33
N VAL A 3 -16.56 17.48 2.92
CA VAL A 3 -15.91 16.29 3.52
C VAL A 3 -15.27 15.40 2.45
N ILE A 4 -15.92 15.24 1.31
CA ILE A 4 -15.37 14.43 0.19
C ILE A 4 -14.12 15.11 -0.39
N LEU A 5 -14.18 16.42 -0.61
CA LEU A 5 -13.03 17.18 -1.12
C LEU A 5 -11.85 17.17 -0.15
N ALA A 6 -12.12 17.30 1.15
CA ALA A 6 -11.09 17.16 2.18
C ALA A 6 -10.47 15.76 2.17
N GLY A 7 -11.29 14.71 2.04
CA GLY A 7 -10.81 13.32 1.93
C GLY A 7 -9.91 13.12 0.71
N ILE A 8 -10.31 13.65 -0.45
CA ILE A 8 -9.48 13.62 -1.67
C ILE A 8 -8.16 14.37 -1.45
N GLY A 9 -8.20 15.54 -0.82
CA GLY A 9 -7.00 16.33 -0.51
C GLY A 9 -6.02 15.54 0.36
N TRP A 10 -6.51 14.89 1.42
CA TRP A 10 -5.67 14.04 2.28
C TRP A 10 -5.11 12.82 1.54
N HIS A 11 -5.87 12.23 0.62
CA HIS A 11 -5.37 11.14 -0.23
C HIS A 11 -4.24 11.59 -1.16
N ILE A 12 -4.33 12.77 -1.75
CA ILE A 12 -3.28 13.33 -2.61
C ILE A 12 -2.00 13.55 -1.80
N VAL A 13 -2.11 14.14 -0.60
CA VAL A 13 -0.96 14.34 0.29
C VAL A 13 -0.34 13.01 0.70
N GLY A 14 -1.16 12.04 1.12
CA GLY A 14 -0.69 10.70 1.48
C GLY A 14 0.00 9.97 0.32
N ALA A 15 -0.55 10.07 -0.88
CA ALA A 15 0.05 9.49 -2.09
C ALA A 15 1.40 10.14 -2.45
N ALA A 16 1.52 11.47 -2.34
CA ALA A 16 2.76 12.19 -2.56
C ALA A 16 3.85 11.79 -1.54
N MET A 17 3.48 11.66 -0.26
CA MET A 17 4.40 11.19 0.79
C MET A 17 4.83 9.75 0.55
N ALA A 18 3.91 8.86 0.17
CA ALA A 18 4.21 7.46 -0.15
C ALA A 18 5.13 7.34 -1.37
N ALA A 19 4.91 8.14 -2.40
CA ALA A 19 5.79 8.18 -3.58
C ALA A 19 7.20 8.69 -3.25
N SER A 20 7.31 9.62 -2.31
CA SER A 20 8.58 10.20 -1.88
C SER A 20 9.42 9.28 -1.00
N PHE A 21 8.84 8.17 -0.48
CA PHE A 21 9.52 7.24 0.42
C PHE A 21 10.79 6.63 -0.19
N TYR A 22 10.80 6.38 -1.49
CA TYR A 22 11.94 5.77 -2.18
C TYR A 22 13.06 6.74 -2.55
N ALA A 23 12.78 8.03 -2.65
CA ALA A 23 13.77 9.02 -3.06
C ALA A 23 15.03 9.08 -2.16
N PRO A 24 14.93 8.98 -0.81
CA PRO A 24 16.10 8.86 0.04
C PRO A 24 16.86 7.55 -0.15
N ILE A 25 16.15 6.45 -0.42
CA ILE A 25 16.74 5.11 -0.58
C ILE A 25 17.67 5.07 -1.80
N GLU A 26 17.32 5.72 -2.91
CA GLU A 26 18.16 5.82 -4.10
C GLU A 26 19.51 6.49 -3.85
N LYS A 27 19.60 7.37 -2.86
CA LYS A 27 20.83 8.08 -2.52
C LYS A 27 21.79 7.25 -1.66
N VAL A 28 21.35 6.13 -1.11
CA VAL A 28 22.18 5.24 -0.28
C VAL A 28 23.03 4.33 -1.17
N ARG A 29 24.23 4.77 -1.51
CA ARG A 29 25.10 4.08 -2.50
C ARG A 29 26.00 3.00 -1.93
N LYS A 30 26.24 2.95 -0.61
CA LYS A 30 27.24 2.05 0.01
C LYS A 30 26.64 0.86 0.75
N TRP A 31 25.33 0.79 0.86
CA TRP A 31 24.63 -0.28 1.55
C TRP A 31 24.11 -1.31 0.56
N SER A 32 24.07 -2.58 0.97
CA SER A 32 23.35 -3.58 0.20
C SER A 32 21.85 -3.27 0.22
N TRP A 33 21.14 -3.78 -0.77
CA TRP A 33 19.69 -3.62 -0.84
C TRP A 33 19.00 -4.17 0.43
N GLU A 34 19.46 -5.34 0.91
CA GLU A 34 18.95 -6.00 2.10
C GLU A 34 19.11 -5.13 3.35
N THR A 35 20.28 -4.54 3.52
CA THR A 35 20.56 -3.65 4.66
C THR A 35 19.68 -2.41 4.61
N THR A 36 19.56 -1.79 3.43
CA THR A 36 18.73 -0.59 3.23
C THR A 36 17.27 -0.90 3.52
N TRP A 37 16.76 -2.03 3.01
CA TRP A 37 15.38 -2.46 3.20
C TRP A 37 15.08 -2.80 4.66
N ALA A 38 15.98 -3.52 5.34
CA ALA A 38 15.84 -3.87 6.75
C ALA A 38 15.82 -2.63 7.66
N VAL A 39 16.72 -1.68 7.42
CA VAL A 39 16.79 -0.43 8.21
C VAL A 39 15.54 0.41 7.94
N ALA A 40 15.14 0.60 6.69
CA ALA A 40 13.93 1.34 6.35
C ALA A 40 12.69 0.68 6.97
N GLY A 41 12.58 -0.64 6.93
CA GLY A 41 11.50 -1.40 7.54
C GLY A 41 11.46 -1.28 9.06
N LEU A 42 12.62 -1.36 9.73
CA LEU A 42 12.71 -1.18 11.18
C LEU A 42 12.16 0.19 11.61
N PHE A 43 12.56 1.25 10.92
CA PHE A 43 12.08 2.59 11.23
C PHE A 43 10.60 2.78 10.89
N SER A 44 10.20 2.41 9.69
CA SER A 44 8.85 2.71 9.18
C SER A 44 7.76 1.82 9.80
N TRP A 45 8.06 0.56 10.11
CA TRP A 45 7.04 -0.42 10.49
C TRP A 45 7.09 -0.82 11.96
N ILE A 46 8.18 -0.53 12.65
CA ILE A 46 8.32 -0.86 14.08
C ILE A 46 8.48 0.39 14.91
N LEU A 47 9.56 1.14 14.73
CA LEU A 47 9.89 2.24 15.62
C LEU A 47 8.88 3.39 15.52
N LEU A 48 8.55 3.82 14.30
CA LEU A 48 7.66 4.95 14.09
C LEU A 48 6.22 4.67 14.55
N PRO A 49 5.57 3.53 14.19
CA PRO A 49 4.23 3.24 14.69
C PRO A 49 4.17 3.09 16.21
N ILE A 50 5.15 2.43 16.83
CA ILE A 50 5.20 2.30 18.29
C ILE A 50 5.38 3.66 18.95
N SER A 51 6.33 4.47 18.48
CA SER A 51 6.58 5.80 19.03
C SER A 51 5.36 6.71 18.94
N VAL A 52 4.69 6.73 17.78
CA VAL A 52 3.46 7.53 17.58
C VAL A 52 2.33 7.00 18.47
N SER A 53 2.18 5.68 18.58
CA SER A 53 1.15 5.10 19.45
C SER A 53 1.39 5.43 20.92
N LEU A 54 2.63 5.40 21.40
CA LEU A 54 2.98 5.79 22.76
C LEU A 54 2.72 7.28 23.03
N LEU A 55 2.88 8.13 22.03
CA LEU A 55 2.60 9.58 22.16
C LEU A 55 1.11 9.90 22.13
N LEU A 56 0.33 9.16 21.33
CA LEU A 56 -1.10 9.45 21.13
C LEU A 56 -2.01 8.73 22.12
N LEU A 57 -1.59 7.58 22.68
CA LEU A 57 -2.38 6.80 23.63
C LEU A 57 -1.85 7.01 25.05
N PRO A 58 -2.60 7.72 25.94
CA PRO A 58 -2.16 7.98 27.31
C PRO A 58 -1.96 6.70 28.13
N ASP A 59 -2.74 5.66 27.87
CA ASP A 59 -2.62 4.32 28.46
C ASP A 59 -2.45 3.26 27.38
N PHE A 60 -1.27 3.22 26.78
CA PHE A 60 -0.92 2.25 25.74
C PHE A 60 -1.08 0.80 26.21
N ALA A 61 -0.59 0.47 27.40
CA ALA A 61 -0.64 -0.87 27.93
C ALA A 61 -2.08 -1.32 28.25
N GLY A 62 -2.86 -0.47 28.89
CA GLY A 62 -4.27 -0.75 29.21
C GLY A 62 -5.12 -0.86 27.94
N PHE A 63 -4.87 -0.02 26.94
CA PHE A 63 -5.56 -0.11 25.66
C PHE A 63 -5.34 -1.50 25.00
N TYR A 64 -4.09 -1.93 24.86
CA TYR A 64 -3.80 -3.25 24.24
C TYR A 64 -4.26 -4.42 25.12
N ALA A 65 -4.20 -4.31 26.43
CA ALA A 65 -4.72 -5.32 27.32
C ALA A 65 -6.25 -5.46 27.23
N SER A 66 -6.96 -4.38 26.91
CA SER A 66 -8.43 -4.40 26.73
C SER A 66 -8.87 -5.05 25.41
N ILE A 67 -7.96 -5.16 24.43
CA ILE A 67 -8.25 -5.78 23.13
C ILE A 67 -8.18 -7.30 23.28
N GLY A 68 -9.32 -7.97 23.03
CA GLY A 68 -9.37 -9.43 23.13
C GLY A 68 -8.56 -10.16 22.03
N PRO A 69 -8.10 -11.39 22.31
CA PRO A 69 -7.31 -12.20 21.36
C PRO A 69 -7.99 -12.39 20.00
N HIS A 70 -9.32 -12.38 19.97
CA HIS A 70 -10.13 -12.55 18.74
C HIS A 70 -9.92 -11.38 17.74
N VAL A 71 -9.49 -10.22 18.21
CA VAL A 71 -9.11 -9.07 17.36
C VAL A 71 -7.63 -9.10 17.04
N LEU A 72 -6.78 -9.35 18.05
CA LEU A 72 -5.33 -9.32 17.90
C LEU A 72 -4.81 -10.40 16.94
N TRP A 73 -5.37 -11.61 17.01
CA TRP A 73 -4.91 -12.72 16.17
C TRP A 73 -5.10 -12.48 14.67
N PRO A 74 -6.29 -12.11 14.16
CA PRO A 74 -6.45 -11.75 12.76
C PRO A 74 -5.53 -10.59 12.32
N VAL A 75 -5.37 -9.56 13.16
CA VAL A 75 -4.48 -8.44 12.85
C VAL A 75 -3.03 -8.91 12.71
N ALA A 76 -2.56 -9.76 13.63
CA ALA A 76 -1.20 -10.33 13.56
C ALA A 76 -1.03 -11.21 12.31
N LEU A 77 -2.01 -12.04 11.96
CA LEU A 77 -1.99 -12.89 10.78
C LEU A 77 -1.92 -12.06 9.49
N PHE A 78 -2.82 -11.09 9.34
CA PHE A 78 -2.82 -10.21 8.18
C PHE A 78 -1.55 -9.35 8.11
N GLY A 79 -1.02 -8.90 9.25
CA GLY A 79 0.27 -8.21 9.31
C GLY A 79 1.43 -9.08 8.82
N ALA A 80 1.46 -10.36 9.22
CA ALA A 80 2.47 -11.32 8.74
C ALA A 80 2.35 -11.56 7.23
N MET A 81 1.15 -11.76 6.72
CA MET A 81 0.89 -11.90 5.27
C MET A 81 1.31 -10.64 4.50
N TRP A 82 1.00 -9.46 5.02
CA TRP A 82 1.45 -8.19 4.45
C TRP A 82 2.97 -8.08 4.43
N GLY A 83 3.65 -8.54 5.49
CA GLY A 83 5.12 -8.59 5.55
C GLY A 83 5.73 -9.43 4.42
N VAL A 84 5.18 -10.63 4.16
CA VAL A 84 5.60 -11.48 3.02
C VAL A 84 5.38 -10.76 1.69
N GLY A 85 4.21 -10.13 1.51
CA GLY A 85 3.90 -9.34 0.32
C GLY A 85 4.87 -8.17 0.12
N ASN A 86 5.26 -7.52 1.22
CA ASN A 86 6.18 -6.39 1.19
C ASN A 86 7.61 -6.80 0.81
N VAL A 87 8.10 -7.93 1.31
CA VAL A 87 9.39 -8.50 0.87
C VAL A 87 9.34 -8.83 -0.63
N SER A 88 8.26 -9.45 -1.09
CA SER A 88 8.06 -9.75 -2.51
C SER A 88 8.04 -8.49 -3.38
N TYR A 89 7.38 -7.44 -2.90
CA TYR A 89 7.37 -6.12 -3.53
C TYR A 89 8.78 -5.52 -3.61
N GLY A 90 9.57 -5.58 -2.53
CA GLY A 90 10.95 -5.14 -2.51
C GLY A 90 11.86 -5.93 -3.48
N LEU A 91 11.68 -7.25 -3.55
CA LEU A 91 12.39 -8.09 -4.52
C LEU A 91 12.03 -7.75 -5.98
N THR A 92 10.78 -7.40 -6.24
CA THR A 92 10.35 -6.94 -7.57
C THR A 92 11.12 -5.69 -8.00
N MET A 93 11.30 -4.73 -7.10
CA MET A 93 12.10 -3.54 -7.38
C MET A 93 13.59 -3.84 -7.55
N ARG A 94 14.12 -4.79 -6.78
CA ARG A 94 15.51 -5.21 -6.90
C ARG A 94 15.80 -5.83 -8.26
N HIS A 95 14.91 -6.69 -8.77
CA HIS A 95 15.13 -7.45 -10.01
C HIS A 95 14.71 -6.70 -11.27
N LEU A 96 13.64 -5.93 -11.23
CA LEU A 96 13.08 -5.23 -12.37
C LEU A 96 13.44 -3.73 -12.42
N GLY A 97 14.09 -3.24 -11.37
CA GLY A 97 14.30 -1.81 -11.18
C GLY A 97 13.06 -1.10 -10.62
N MET A 98 13.25 0.10 -10.08
CA MET A 98 12.16 0.82 -9.39
C MET A 98 10.99 1.15 -10.29
N SER A 99 11.27 1.66 -11.48
CA SER A 99 10.24 2.08 -12.43
C SER A 99 9.31 0.95 -12.84
N LEU A 100 9.88 -0.14 -13.35
CA LEU A 100 9.15 -1.28 -13.86
C LEU A 100 8.49 -2.08 -12.72
N GLY A 101 9.24 -2.29 -11.63
CA GLY A 101 8.77 -3.00 -10.45
C GLY A 101 7.56 -2.33 -9.79
N ILE A 102 7.61 -1.01 -9.61
CA ILE A 102 6.49 -0.23 -9.04
C ILE A 102 5.29 -0.27 -9.99
N GLY A 103 5.49 -0.08 -11.30
CA GLY A 103 4.41 -0.09 -12.28
C GLY A 103 3.64 -1.42 -12.27
N ILE A 104 4.34 -2.55 -12.31
CA ILE A 104 3.73 -3.89 -12.28
C ILE A 104 3.02 -4.12 -10.93
N ALA A 105 3.69 -3.83 -9.82
CA ALA A 105 3.12 -4.06 -8.49
C ALA A 105 1.86 -3.23 -8.25
N ILE A 106 1.85 -1.94 -8.63
CA ILE A 106 0.68 -1.07 -8.53
C ILE A 106 -0.44 -1.58 -9.45
N GLY A 107 -0.12 -1.93 -10.69
CA GLY A 107 -1.11 -2.45 -11.65
C GLY A 107 -1.81 -3.70 -11.14
N VAL A 108 -1.07 -4.68 -10.66
CA VAL A 108 -1.63 -5.92 -10.09
C VAL A 108 -2.45 -5.62 -8.83
N THR A 109 -1.91 -4.82 -7.92
CA THR A 109 -2.60 -4.49 -6.66
C THR A 109 -3.89 -3.72 -6.90
N LEU A 110 -3.91 -2.82 -7.89
CA LEU A 110 -5.08 -2.07 -8.28
C LEU A 110 -6.20 -2.99 -8.79
N VAL A 111 -5.89 -3.90 -9.70
CA VAL A 111 -6.88 -4.85 -10.25
C VAL A 111 -7.41 -5.76 -9.16
N VAL A 112 -6.52 -6.41 -8.43
CA VAL A 112 -6.88 -7.36 -7.37
C VAL A 112 -7.67 -6.67 -6.26
N GLY A 113 -7.20 -5.50 -5.81
CA GLY A 113 -7.83 -4.72 -4.74
C GLY A 113 -9.22 -4.17 -5.13
N THR A 114 -9.42 -3.86 -6.42
CA THR A 114 -10.72 -3.34 -6.89
C THR A 114 -11.72 -4.46 -7.16
N LEU A 115 -11.29 -5.60 -7.68
CA LEU A 115 -12.20 -6.67 -8.11
C LEU A 115 -12.55 -7.66 -7.00
N ILE A 116 -11.57 -8.05 -6.15
CA ILE A 116 -11.81 -9.10 -5.15
C ILE A 116 -12.90 -8.74 -4.12
N PRO A 117 -12.93 -7.54 -3.50
CA PRO A 117 -13.95 -7.24 -2.51
C PRO A 117 -15.39 -7.33 -3.04
N PRO A 118 -15.76 -6.70 -4.18
CA PRO A 118 -17.10 -6.83 -4.73
C PRO A 118 -17.47 -8.25 -5.13
N LEU A 119 -16.52 -9.03 -5.69
CA LEU A 119 -16.74 -10.44 -6.04
C LEU A 119 -17.03 -11.27 -4.79
N ARG A 120 -16.27 -11.08 -3.73
CA ARG A 120 -16.43 -11.82 -2.47
C ARG A 120 -17.75 -11.52 -1.76
N HIS A 121 -18.24 -10.29 -1.89
CA HIS A 121 -19.51 -9.85 -1.30
C HIS A 121 -20.71 -10.06 -2.20
N GLY A 122 -20.57 -10.70 -3.36
CA GLY A 122 -21.65 -10.91 -4.31
C GLY A 122 -22.16 -9.62 -4.98
N GLN A 123 -21.35 -8.57 -4.92
CA GLN A 123 -21.70 -7.22 -5.43
C GLN A 123 -21.02 -6.90 -6.76
N ALA A 124 -20.55 -7.92 -7.49
CA ALA A 124 -19.88 -7.73 -8.78
C ALA A 124 -20.72 -6.95 -9.81
N ALA A 125 -22.03 -7.16 -9.78
CA ALA A 125 -22.98 -6.43 -10.66
C ALA A 125 -22.88 -4.91 -10.47
N LEU A 126 -22.62 -4.43 -9.25
CA LEU A 126 -22.50 -2.99 -8.98
C LEU A 126 -21.34 -2.33 -9.74
N LEU A 127 -20.30 -3.08 -10.08
CA LEU A 127 -19.16 -2.57 -10.87
C LEU A 127 -19.57 -2.24 -12.32
N PHE A 128 -20.55 -2.94 -12.85
CA PHE A 128 -20.96 -2.83 -14.26
C PHE A 128 -22.31 -2.14 -14.46
N GLU A 129 -23.18 -2.14 -13.46
CA GLU A 129 -24.54 -1.61 -13.54
C GLU A 129 -24.66 -0.20 -12.96
N THR A 130 -23.74 0.22 -12.09
CA THR A 130 -23.80 1.56 -11.51
C THR A 130 -22.87 2.53 -12.21
N LYS A 131 -23.27 3.82 -12.27
CA LYS A 131 -22.40 4.89 -12.79
C LYS A 131 -21.06 4.98 -12.05
N GLY A 132 -21.08 4.79 -10.72
CA GLY A 132 -19.87 4.78 -9.89
C GLY A 132 -18.97 3.59 -10.22
N GLY A 133 -19.54 2.40 -10.38
CA GLY A 133 -18.82 1.19 -10.77
C GLY A 133 -18.16 1.33 -12.14
N LEU A 134 -18.91 1.80 -13.15
CA LEU A 134 -18.37 2.05 -14.49
C LEU A 134 -17.22 3.07 -14.48
N LEU A 135 -17.34 4.13 -13.70
CA LEU A 135 -16.27 5.13 -13.56
C LEU A 135 -15.04 4.53 -12.89
N THR A 136 -15.23 3.69 -11.88
CA THR A 136 -14.14 2.94 -11.21
C THR A 136 -13.43 2.00 -12.19
N MET A 137 -14.18 1.23 -12.97
CA MET A 137 -13.62 0.32 -13.98
C MET A 137 -12.86 1.07 -15.07
N ALA A 138 -13.40 2.20 -15.54
CA ALA A 138 -12.71 3.07 -16.49
C ALA A 138 -11.38 3.60 -15.90
N GLY A 139 -11.38 4.02 -14.64
CA GLY A 139 -10.17 4.45 -13.93
C GLY A 139 -9.12 3.33 -13.82
N VAL A 140 -9.53 2.11 -13.48
CA VAL A 140 -8.65 0.92 -13.45
C VAL A 140 -8.06 0.66 -14.82
N LEU A 141 -8.86 0.72 -15.89
CA LEU A 141 -8.40 0.50 -17.25
C LEU A 141 -7.35 1.54 -17.66
N VAL A 142 -7.62 2.82 -17.42
CA VAL A 142 -6.68 3.92 -17.71
C VAL A 142 -5.38 3.74 -16.95
N ALA A 143 -5.44 3.38 -15.66
CA ALA A 143 -4.24 3.12 -14.86
C ALA A 143 -3.44 1.92 -15.39
N LEU A 144 -4.10 0.83 -15.78
CA LEU A 144 -3.44 -0.33 -16.39
C LEU A 144 -2.75 0.03 -17.70
N VAL A 145 -3.42 0.76 -18.58
CA VAL A 145 -2.83 1.24 -19.84
C VAL A 145 -1.62 2.11 -19.55
N GLY A 146 -1.70 3.02 -18.57
CA GLY A 146 -0.57 3.83 -18.14
C GLY A 146 0.61 2.99 -17.65
N CYS A 147 0.36 1.97 -16.83
CA CYS A 147 1.39 1.04 -16.36
C CYS A 147 2.03 0.26 -17.53
N LEU A 148 1.23 -0.24 -18.48
CA LEU A 148 1.73 -0.97 -19.64
C LEU A 148 2.58 -0.11 -20.56
N LEU A 149 2.14 1.13 -20.85
CA LEU A 149 2.89 2.08 -21.67
C LEU A 149 4.22 2.46 -21.03
N TYR A 150 4.22 2.62 -19.71
CA TYR A 150 5.44 2.92 -18.97
C TYR A 150 6.41 1.72 -19.00
N THR A 151 5.90 0.52 -18.81
CA THR A 151 6.68 -0.73 -18.90
C THR A 151 7.31 -0.92 -20.27
N SER A 152 6.58 -0.67 -21.36
CA SER A 152 7.07 -0.84 -22.72
C SER A 152 8.19 0.14 -23.13
N ARG A 153 8.32 1.28 -22.44
CA ARG A 153 9.40 2.25 -22.69
C ARG A 153 10.67 1.98 -21.88
N CYS A 154 10.59 1.12 -20.86
CA CYS A 154 11.74 0.78 -20.00
C CYS A 154 12.44 -0.53 -20.42
N VAL A 155 11.87 -1.30 -21.35
CA VAL A 155 12.44 -2.50 -21.96
C VAL A 155 13.03 -2.15 -23.33
#